data_b843d34232b136ca27816d7cdf2f73e1
#
_entry.id   b843d34232b136ca27816d7cdf2f73e1
#
_cell.length_a   1.000
_cell.length_b   1.000
_cell.length_c   1.000
_cell.angle_alpha   90.00
_cell.angle_beta   90.00
_cell.angle_gamma   90.00
#
_symmetry.space_group_name_H-M   'P 1'
#
loop_
_entity.id
_entity.type
_entity.pdbx_description
1 polymer ?
#
loop_
_entity_poly.entity_id
_entity_poly.type
_entity_poly.pdbx_seq_one_letter_code
_entity_poly.pdbx_strand_id
1 'polypeptide(L)'
;PDFRVNFSGMAGISNEGSFVSKVDFKASESGNAIKIDLGKFSPQLADTFFEGNLDINGNCTSIGNTITSSGLVAMHNATIEAPEKKMIREGLDVDLSIPDLYKFRSDPEQVLKFKRFAWGDIEMNEGEVEFQIESLSSLFLKKSSFSWCEGHVYTHGLQVKPAKRELDIICYCDRLKLSTLLKQFNLARAEGEGAVNGRIPI
;
A
#
# COMPACT_ATOMS: atom_id res chain seq x y z
N PRO A 1 11.94 -16.26 11.74
CA PRO A 1 12.30 -14.85 11.92
C PRO A 1 11.37 -14.25 12.96
N ASP A 2 11.96 -13.63 13.98
CA ASP A 2 11.19 -13.08 15.10
C ASP A 2 10.96 -11.59 14.83
N PHE A 3 9.74 -11.24 14.46
CA PHE A 3 9.32 -9.86 14.45
C PHE A 3 9.21 -9.36 15.88
N ARG A 4 10.07 -8.42 16.26
CA ARG A 4 10.13 -7.88 17.63
C ARG A 4 9.52 -6.50 17.69
N VAL A 5 8.61 -6.33 18.62
CA VAL A 5 8.07 -5.01 18.95
C VAL A 5 8.63 -4.61 20.31
N ASN A 6 9.36 -3.52 20.33
CA ASN A 6 9.91 -2.93 21.54
C ASN A 6 9.03 -1.76 21.95
N PHE A 7 8.67 -1.72 23.21
CA PHE A 7 7.94 -0.61 23.81
C PHE A 7 8.82 0.03 24.89
N SER A 8 8.83 1.35 24.92
CA SER A 8 9.39 2.13 26.00
C SER A 8 8.43 3.27 26.34
N GLY A 9 8.36 3.64 27.62
CA GLY A 9 7.43 4.71 27.98
C GLY A 9 7.68 5.23 29.37
N MET A 10 7.02 6.35 29.66
CA MET A 10 6.98 6.98 30.98
C MET A 10 5.55 7.41 31.29
N ALA A 11 5.24 7.45 32.57
CA ALA A 11 3.98 7.99 33.06
C ALA A 11 4.24 8.78 34.36
N GLY A 12 3.51 9.84 34.59
CA GLY A 12 3.67 10.69 35.74
C GLY A 12 2.54 11.71 35.87
N ILE A 13 2.68 12.59 36.85
CA ILE A 13 1.76 13.71 37.04
C ILE A 13 2.55 14.99 36.73
N SER A 14 1.99 15.86 35.90
CA SER A 14 2.58 17.16 35.59
C SER A 14 2.55 18.08 36.79
N ASN A 15 3.30 19.16 36.74
CA ASN A 15 3.28 20.21 37.79
C ASN A 15 1.89 20.83 37.99
N GLU A 16 1.01 20.71 37.00
CA GLU A 16 -0.37 21.18 37.03
C GLU A 16 -1.37 20.11 37.51
N GLY A 17 -0.87 18.95 37.98
CA GLY A 17 -1.69 17.85 38.48
C GLY A 17 -2.34 16.97 37.39
N SER A 18 -2.04 17.19 36.12
CA SER A 18 -2.56 16.37 35.03
C SER A 18 -1.74 15.10 34.83
N PHE A 19 -2.40 13.98 34.63
CA PHE A 19 -1.73 12.74 34.23
C PHE A 19 -1.09 12.88 32.84
N VAL A 20 0.18 12.49 32.73
CA VAL A 20 0.94 12.49 31.48
C VAL A 20 1.51 11.11 31.28
N SER A 21 1.31 10.55 30.10
CA SER A 21 2.02 9.34 29.69
C SER A 21 2.55 9.48 28.27
N LYS A 22 3.71 8.90 28.03
CA LYS A 22 4.32 8.77 26.71
C LYS A 22 4.73 7.33 26.50
N VAL A 23 4.36 6.77 25.36
CA VAL A 23 4.77 5.44 24.92
C VAL A 23 5.37 5.55 23.52
N ASP A 24 6.60 5.12 23.38
CA ASP A 24 7.27 4.96 22.10
C ASP A 24 7.28 3.47 21.76
N PHE A 25 7.00 3.11 20.53
CA PHE A 25 7.09 1.73 20.05
C PHE A 25 7.94 1.68 18.79
N LYS A 26 8.68 0.60 18.66
CA LYS A 26 9.49 0.31 17.49
C LYS A 26 9.38 -1.17 17.18
N ALA A 27 9.00 -1.46 15.94
CA ALA A 27 9.07 -2.78 15.39
C ALA A 27 10.03 -2.75 14.21
N SER A 28 11.08 -3.50 14.29
CA SER A 28 12.06 -3.62 13.21
C SER A 28 12.62 -5.02 13.22
N GLU A 29 13.16 -5.40 12.11
CA GLU A 29 13.83 -6.67 11.98
C GLU A 29 15.34 -6.56 12.13
N SER A 30 15.95 -7.63 12.63
CA SER A 30 17.40 -7.77 12.74
C SER A 30 17.98 -8.45 11.47
N GLY A 31 18.03 -7.72 10.36
CA GLY A 31 18.98 -8.00 9.28
C GLY A 31 18.58 -8.96 8.15
N ASN A 32 17.42 -9.62 8.19
CA ASN A 32 16.95 -10.48 7.10
C ASN A 32 15.48 -10.18 6.75
N ALA A 33 15.10 -10.33 5.48
CA ALA A 33 13.70 -10.18 5.07
C ALA A 33 12.75 -11.06 5.88
N ILE A 34 11.67 -10.46 6.40
CA ILE A 34 10.65 -11.18 7.17
C ILE A 34 9.70 -11.87 6.21
N LYS A 35 9.30 -13.10 6.55
CA LYS A 35 8.14 -13.73 5.92
C LYS A 35 7.00 -13.81 6.92
N ILE A 36 5.92 -13.09 6.62
CA ILE A 36 4.74 -12.97 7.50
C ILE A 36 3.54 -13.55 6.77
N ASP A 37 2.83 -14.46 7.43
CA ASP A 37 1.49 -14.89 7.02
C ASP A 37 0.48 -13.85 7.52
N LEU A 38 -0.06 -13.06 6.60
CA LEU A 38 -1.01 -11.99 6.90
C LEU A 38 -2.39 -12.53 7.31
N GLY A 39 -2.70 -13.78 6.97
CA GLY A 39 -3.91 -14.47 7.42
C GLY A 39 -4.03 -14.58 8.94
N LYS A 40 -2.89 -14.56 9.65
CA LYS A 40 -2.87 -14.55 11.13
C LYS A 40 -3.42 -13.25 11.75
N PHE A 41 -3.43 -12.16 10.99
CA PHE A 41 -3.92 -10.86 11.46
C PHE A 41 -5.37 -10.59 11.03
N SER A 42 -5.79 -11.12 9.88
CA SER A 42 -7.14 -10.94 9.37
C SER A 42 -7.56 -12.11 8.47
N PRO A 43 -8.75 -12.70 8.69
CA PRO A 43 -9.29 -13.74 7.80
C PRO A 43 -9.43 -13.28 6.32
N GLN A 44 -9.57 -11.97 6.09
CA GLN A 44 -9.66 -11.40 4.74
C GLN A 44 -8.32 -11.50 3.97
N LEU A 45 -7.22 -11.63 4.72
CA LEU A 45 -5.86 -11.80 4.21
C LEU A 45 -5.39 -13.25 4.28
N ALA A 46 -6.30 -14.20 4.45
CA ALA A 46 -5.98 -15.62 4.37
C ALA A 46 -5.22 -15.91 3.06
N ASP A 47 -4.25 -16.80 3.13
CA ASP A 47 -3.35 -17.17 2.01
C ASP A 47 -2.60 -15.96 1.39
N THR A 48 -2.32 -14.95 2.20
CA THR A 48 -1.52 -13.79 1.78
C THR A 48 -0.25 -13.73 2.60
N PHE A 49 0.89 -13.70 1.93
CA PHE A 49 2.21 -13.69 2.53
C PHE A 49 2.93 -12.40 2.18
N PHE A 50 3.56 -11.81 3.18
CA PHE A 50 4.46 -10.68 3.04
C PHE A 50 5.90 -11.19 3.20
N GLU A 51 6.80 -10.75 2.34
CA GLU A 51 8.24 -10.95 2.47
C GLU A 51 8.97 -9.65 2.13
N GLY A 52 9.82 -9.16 3.01
CA GLY A 52 10.55 -7.92 2.81
C GLY A 52 11.06 -7.28 4.08
N ASN A 53 11.65 -6.09 3.93
CA ASN A 53 12.08 -5.28 5.06
C ASN A 53 10.92 -4.40 5.53
N LEU A 54 10.65 -4.43 6.82
CA LEU A 54 9.55 -3.67 7.44
C LEU A 54 10.06 -3.01 8.72
N ASP A 55 10.04 -1.68 8.74
CA ASP A 55 10.32 -0.85 9.92
C ASP A 55 9.08 -0.07 10.31
N ILE A 56 8.68 -0.19 11.56
CA ILE A 56 7.55 0.55 12.13
C ILE A 56 8.02 1.28 13.36
N ASN A 57 7.80 2.58 13.41
CA ASN A 57 8.10 3.41 14.57
C ASN A 57 6.87 4.26 14.89
N GLY A 58 6.62 4.51 16.17
CA GLY A 58 5.55 5.40 16.54
C GLY A 58 5.59 5.80 17.98
N ASN A 59 4.78 6.80 18.29
CA ASN A 59 4.60 7.29 19.64
C ASN A 59 3.13 7.57 19.93
N CYS A 60 2.81 7.51 21.22
CA CYS A 60 1.52 7.90 21.75
C CYS A 60 1.76 8.73 23.02
N THR A 61 1.20 9.90 23.08
CA THR A 61 1.30 10.78 24.25
C THR A 61 -0.11 11.13 24.74
N SER A 62 -0.33 11.00 26.05
CA SER A 62 -1.56 11.41 26.69
C SER A 62 -1.25 12.50 27.72
N ILE A 63 -1.97 13.60 27.67
CA ILE A 63 -1.91 14.71 28.64
C ILE A 63 -3.34 15.03 29.06
N GLY A 64 -3.69 14.67 30.29
CA GLY A 64 -5.07 14.75 30.74
C GLY A 64 -6.00 13.92 29.84
N ASN A 65 -6.94 14.59 29.19
CA ASN A 65 -7.90 13.97 28.27
C ASN A 65 -7.49 14.05 26.78
N THR A 66 -6.31 14.58 26.48
CA THR A 66 -5.84 14.72 25.09
C THR A 66 -4.86 13.60 24.78
N ILE A 67 -5.14 12.85 23.71
CA ILE A 67 -4.26 11.81 23.18
C ILE A 67 -3.78 12.25 21.80
N THR A 68 -2.47 12.23 21.62
CA THR A 68 -1.80 12.42 20.33
C THR A 68 -0.99 11.17 20.00
N SER A 69 -0.97 10.76 18.75
CA SER A 69 -0.21 9.59 18.33
C SER A 69 0.25 9.75 16.89
N SER A 70 1.47 9.32 16.62
CA SER A 70 2.01 9.32 15.26
C SER A 70 2.79 8.05 14.98
N GLY A 71 2.95 7.73 13.72
CA GLY A 71 3.69 6.56 13.26
C GLY A 71 4.35 6.77 11.91
N LEU A 72 5.43 6.03 11.72
CA LEU A 72 6.14 5.88 10.45
C LEU A 72 6.21 4.39 10.13
N VAL A 73 5.87 4.04 8.91
CA VAL A 73 5.98 2.68 8.37
C VAL A 73 6.84 2.73 7.13
N ALA A 74 8.00 2.12 7.18
CA ALA A 74 8.87 1.96 6.02
C ALA A 74 8.86 0.51 5.56
N MET A 75 8.63 0.30 4.29
CA MET A 75 8.65 -0.99 3.64
C MET A 75 9.50 -0.89 2.38
N HIS A 76 10.54 -1.73 2.29
CA HIS A 76 11.49 -1.67 1.19
C HIS A 76 11.72 -3.02 0.55
N ASN A 77 11.71 -3.02 -0.78
CA ASN A 77 11.90 -4.20 -1.63
C ASN A 77 11.05 -5.39 -1.17
N ALA A 78 9.80 -5.10 -0.80
CA ALA A 78 8.91 -6.12 -0.28
C ALA A 78 8.14 -6.83 -1.39
N THR A 79 7.72 -8.05 -1.08
CA THR A 79 6.88 -8.88 -1.93
C THR A 79 5.61 -9.25 -1.15
N ILE A 80 4.46 -9.15 -1.79
CA ILE A 80 3.19 -9.65 -1.28
C ILE A 80 2.64 -10.66 -2.26
N GLU A 81 2.48 -11.90 -1.80
CA GLU A 81 1.96 -13.00 -2.58
C GLU A 81 0.60 -13.46 -2.03
N ALA A 82 -0.33 -13.77 -2.93
CA ALA A 82 -1.57 -14.44 -2.62
C ALA A 82 -1.79 -15.59 -3.64
N PRO A 83 -1.18 -16.77 -3.40
CA PRO A 83 -1.13 -17.87 -4.37
C PRO A 83 -2.50 -18.36 -4.84
N GLU A 84 -3.47 -18.52 -3.94
CA GLU A 84 -4.84 -18.92 -4.32
C GLU A 84 -5.51 -17.92 -5.27
N LYS A 85 -5.19 -16.64 -5.13
CA LYS A 85 -5.68 -15.57 -5.99
C LYS A 85 -4.82 -15.35 -7.24
N LYS A 86 -3.75 -16.14 -7.39
CA LYS A 86 -2.73 -15.98 -8.45
C LYS A 86 -2.20 -14.55 -8.54
N MET A 87 -1.91 -13.95 -7.39
CA MET A 87 -1.51 -12.55 -7.30
C MET A 87 -0.17 -12.42 -6.62
N ILE A 88 0.72 -11.61 -7.23
CA ILE A 88 2.03 -11.26 -6.69
C ILE A 88 2.31 -9.78 -6.92
N ARG A 89 2.93 -9.14 -5.94
CA ARG A 89 3.43 -7.77 -5.98
C ARG A 89 4.86 -7.76 -5.49
N GLU A 90 5.78 -7.38 -6.34
CA GLU A 90 7.21 -7.44 -6.09
C GLU A 90 7.84 -6.06 -6.10
N GLY A 91 8.88 -5.89 -5.29
CA GLY A 91 9.65 -4.66 -5.20
C GLY A 91 8.81 -3.50 -4.70
N LEU A 92 7.99 -3.75 -3.68
CA LEU A 92 7.19 -2.72 -3.03
C LEU A 92 8.09 -1.84 -2.16
N ASP A 93 8.01 -0.53 -2.40
CA ASP A 93 8.72 0.49 -1.62
C ASP A 93 7.73 1.58 -1.20
N VAL A 94 7.66 1.85 0.10
CA VAL A 94 6.87 2.95 0.67
C VAL A 94 7.44 3.42 1.98
N ASP A 95 7.50 4.75 2.17
CA ASP A 95 7.73 5.42 3.44
C ASP A 95 6.44 6.17 3.81
N LEU A 96 5.66 5.59 4.70
CA LEU A 96 4.35 6.08 5.08
C LEU A 96 4.42 6.83 6.41
N SER A 97 4.07 8.11 6.38
CA SER A 97 3.93 8.96 7.57
C SER A 97 2.48 9.07 7.99
N ILE A 98 2.21 8.76 9.25
CA ILE A 98 0.86 8.81 9.86
C ILE A 98 0.92 9.74 11.09
N PRO A 99 0.72 11.05 10.91
CA PRO A 99 0.76 12.01 12.01
C PRO A 99 -0.40 11.88 13.00
N ASP A 100 -1.44 11.12 12.66
CA ASP A 100 -2.59 10.84 13.54
C ASP A 100 -3.00 9.36 13.41
N LEU A 101 -2.40 8.51 14.26
CA LEU A 101 -2.73 7.08 14.31
C LEU A 101 -4.15 6.82 14.81
N TYR A 102 -4.69 7.69 15.66
CA TYR A 102 -6.04 7.52 16.19
C TYR A 102 -7.09 7.64 15.09
N LYS A 103 -6.93 8.62 14.18
CA LYS A 103 -7.80 8.78 13.02
C LYS A 103 -7.34 7.97 11.82
N PHE A 104 -6.18 7.33 11.91
CA PHE A 104 -5.51 6.61 10.83
C PHE A 104 -5.40 7.47 9.57
N ARG A 105 -4.79 8.64 9.74
CA ARG A 105 -4.63 9.62 8.66
C ARG A 105 -3.16 9.81 8.36
N SER A 106 -2.79 9.64 7.07
CA SER A 106 -1.42 9.90 6.61
C SER A 106 -1.20 11.38 6.27
N ASP A 107 0.06 11.75 6.18
CA ASP A 107 0.44 12.96 5.47
C ASP A 107 -0.03 12.88 4.00
N PRO A 108 -0.22 14.02 3.33
CA PRO A 108 -0.46 14.04 1.89
C PRO A 108 0.78 13.53 1.13
N GLU A 109 0.56 13.18 -0.14
CA GLU A 109 1.64 12.85 -1.10
C GLU A 109 2.51 11.65 -0.69
N GLN A 110 1.90 10.65 -0.06
CA GLN A 110 2.58 9.38 0.17
C GLN A 110 2.79 8.67 -1.17
N VAL A 111 3.96 8.04 -1.34
CA VAL A 111 4.32 7.38 -2.60
C VAL A 111 4.61 5.92 -2.35
N LEU A 112 3.86 5.06 -3.01
CA LEU A 112 4.12 3.62 -3.12
C LEU A 112 4.68 3.33 -4.51
N LYS A 113 5.81 2.64 -4.56
CA LYS A 113 6.38 2.11 -5.80
C LYS A 113 6.32 0.60 -5.82
N PHE A 114 6.22 0.03 -7.01
CA PHE A 114 6.35 -1.40 -7.21
C PHE A 114 7.10 -1.69 -8.51
N LYS A 115 7.88 -2.78 -8.52
CA LYS A 115 8.57 -3.25 -9.73
C LYS A 115 7.66 -4.07 -10.62
N ARG A 116 6.89 -4.96 -10.01
CA ARG A 116 6.01 -5.89 -10.73
C ARG A 116 4.72 -6.13 -9.92
N PHE A 117 3.61 -6.12 -10.62
CA PHE A 117 2.32 -6.59 -10.16
C PHE A 117 1.77 -7.58 -11.16
N ALA A 118 1.48 -8.80 -10.72
CA ALA A 118 0.86 -9.81 -11.57
C ALA A 118 -0.43 -10.34 -10.91
N TRP A 119 -1.47 -10.53 -11.73
CA TRP A 119 -2.74 -11.14 -11.35
C TRP A 119 -3.23 -12.04 -12.48
N GLY A 120 -3.11 -13.37 -12.27
CA GLY A 120 -3.31 -14.32 -13.35
C GLY A 120 -2.34 -14.06 -14.51
N ASP A 121 -2.88 -13.83 -15.69
CA ASP A 121 -2.11 -13.56 -16.91
C ASP A 121 -1.83 -12.05 -17.11
N ILE A 122 -2.38 -11.17 -16.25
CA ILE A 122 -2.18 -9.71 -16.33
C ILE A 122 -0.90 -9.37 -15.58
N GLU A 123 0.02 -8.68 -16.24
CA GLU A 123 1.26 -8.21 -15.66
C GLU A 123 1.49 -6.72 -15.93
N MET A 124 1.78 -5.98 -14.86
CA MET A 124 2.09 -4.55 -14.86
C MET A 124 3.46 -4.35 -14.21
N ASN A 125 4.22 -3.39 -14.68
CA ASN A 125 5.59 -3.15 -14.24
C ASN A 125 5.84 -1.68 -13.96
N GLU A 126 6.87 -1.40 -13.13
CA GLU A 126 7.37 -0.04 -12.84
C GLU A 126 6.25 0.92 -12.46
N GLY A 127 5.51 0.57 -11.40
CA GLY A 127 4.38 1.38 -10.97
C GLY A 127 4.73 2.35 -9.86
N GLU A 128 4.06 3.50 -9.90
CA GLU A 128 4.10 4.52 -8.86
C GLU A 128 2.68 4.99 -8.55
N VAL A 129 2.36 5.05 -7.25
CA VAL A 129 1.05 5.47 -6.74
C VAL A 129 1.25 6.57 -5.71
N GLU A 130 0.80 7.77 -6.00
CA GLU A 130 0.77 8.89 -5.06
C GLU A 130 -0.62 8.94 -4.40
N PHE A 131 -0.66 8.88 -3.08
CA PHE A 131 -1.90 8.74 -2.34
C PHE A 131 -1.88 9.44 -0.98
N GLN A 132 -3.05 9.53 -0.38
CA GLN A 132 -3.25 9.93 1.01
C GLN A 132 -4.28 9.01 1.67
N ILE A 133 -3.96 8.48 2.84
CA ILE A 133 -4.95 7.84 3.71
C ILE A 133 -5.69 8.94 4.44
N GLU A 134 -6.98 9.07 4.20
CA GLU A 134 -7.83 10.06 4.88
C GLU A 134 -8.42 9.50 6.18
N SER A 135 -8.70 8.18 6.18
CA SER A 135 -9.20 7.41 7.33
C SER A 135 -9.13 5.91 7.02
N LEU A 136 -9.48 5.06 8.00
CA LEU A 136 -9.62 3.61 7.79
C LEU A 136 -10.59 3.22 6.67
N SER A 137 -11.48 4.12 6.27
CA SER A 137 -12.53 3.87 5.27
C SER A 137 -12.40 4.72 4.01
N SER A 138 -11.34 5.52 3.89
CA SER A 138 -11.16 6.43 2.76
C SER A 138 -9.69 6.61 2.41
N LEU A 139 -9.37 6.40 1.15
CA LEU A 139 -8.07 6.63 0.53
C LEU A 139 -8.27 7.57 -0.66
N PHE A 140 -7.51 8.64 -0.72
CA PHE A 140 -7.43 9.49 -1.91
C PHE A 140 -6.21 9.09 -2.72
N LEU A 141 -6.43 8.63 -3.95
CA LEU A 141 -5.39 8.36 -4.93
C LEU A 141 -5.25 9.61 -5.79
N LYS A 142 -4.14 10.32 -5.62
CA LYS A 142 -3.85 11.56 -6.35
C LYS A 142 -3.42 11.26 -7.77
N LYS A 143 -2.52 10.28 -7.93
CA LYS A 143 -1.99 9.84 -9.21
C LYS A 143 -1.55 8.38 -9.11
N SER A 144 -1.74 7.64 -10.19
CA SER A 144 -1.11 6.34 -10.38
C SER A 144 -0.61 6.22 -11.81
N SER A 145 0.55 5.60 -11.99
CA SER A 145 1.11 5.30 -13.31
C SER A 145 1.88 3.99 -13.27
N PHE A 146 1.83 3.22 -14.35
CA PHE A 146 2.56 1.96 -14.49
C PHE A 146 2.72 1.59 -15.97
N SER A 147 3.70 0.75 -16.24
CA SER A 147 3.91 0.16 -17.56
C SER A 147 3.04 -1.07 -17.73
N TRP A 148 2.32 -1.16 -18.84
CA TRP A 148 1.47 -2.29 -19.20
C TRP A 148 1.47 -2.51 -20.71
N CYS A 149 1.56 -3.77 -21.15
CA CYS A 149 1.54 -4.13 -22.57
C CYS A 149 2.47 -3.28 -23.44
N GLU A 150 3.71 -3.07 -23.00
CA GLU A 150 4.75 -2.25 -23.67
C GLU A 150 4.38 -0.76 -23.85
N GLY A 151 3.34 -0.28 -23.19
CA GLY A 151 2.92 1.11 -23.12
C GLY A 151 2.77 1.59 -21.68
N HIS A 152 2.04 2.68 -21.49
CA HIS A 152 1.81 3.28 -20.18
C HIS A 152 0.33 3.43 -19.88
N VAL A 153 -0.01 3.22 -18.60
CA VAL A 153 -1.33 3.50 -18.05
C VAL A 153 -1.20 4.48 -16.90
N TYR A 154 -2.10 5.43 -16.80
CA TYR A 154 -2.14 6.35 -15.68
C TYR A 154 -3.59 6.74 -15.34
N THR A 155 -3.78 7.08 -14.08
CA THR A 155 -5.03 7.64 -13.56
C THR A 155 -4.75 8.71 -12.52
N HIS A 156 -5.72 9.55 -12.21
CA HIS A 156 -5.60 10.59 -11.20
C HIS A 156 -6.95 11.03 -10.64
N GLY A 157 -6.91 11.57 -9.40
CA GLY A 157 -8.07 12.17 -8.76
C GLY A 157 -9.15 11.18 -8.37
N LEU A 158 -8.77 10.01 -7.81
CA LEU A 158 -9.70 8.97 -7.43
C LEU A 158 -9.85 8.88 -5.92
N GLN A 159 -11.08 8.89 -5.43
CA GLN A 159 -11.38 8.55 -4.05
C GLN A 159 -11.80 7.09 -3.93
N VAL A 160 -11.01 6.30 -3.25
CA VAL A 160 -11.26 4.89 -2.98
C VAL A 160 -11.91 4.74 -1.61
N LYS A 161 -13.09 4.13 -1.57
CA LYS A 161 -13.79 3.76 -0.34
C LYS A 161 -13.91 2.24 -0.29
N PRO A 162 -13.10 1.51 0.50
CA PRO A 162 -13.05 0.05 0.48
C PRO A 162 -14.40 -0.64 0.74
N ALA A 163 -15.31 0.03 1.45
CA ALA A 163 -16.67 -0.48 1.70
C ALA A 163 -17.58 -0.36 0.48
N LYS A 164 -17.27 0.48 -0.50
CA LYS A 164 -18.03 0.58 -1.75
C LYS A 164 -17.38 -0.34 -2.78
N ARG A 165 -18.16 -1.25 -3.35
CA ARG A 165 -17.70 -2.19 -4.38
C ARG A 165 -17.57 -1.56 -5.77
N GLU A 166 -18.14 -0.38 -5.96
CA GLU A 166 -18.10 0.36 -7.24
C GLU A 166 -17.01 1.42 -7.16
N LEU A 167 -16.09 1.36 -8.10
CA LEU A 167 -15.02 2.33 -8.30
C LEU A 167 -15.19 2.90 -9.70
N ASP A 168 -15.54 4.19 -9.79
CA ASP A 168 -15.52 4.90 -11.06
C ASP A 168 -14.09 5.35 -11.37
N ILE A 169 -13.33 4.50 -12.06
CA ILE A 169 -11.96 4.78 -12.43
C ILE A 169 -11.90 5.12 -13.92
N ILE A 170 -11.22 6.20 -14.25
CA ILE A 170 -10.84 6.48 -15.63
C ILE A 170 -9.34 6.23 -15.77
N CYS A 171 -8.99 5.20 -16.51
CA CYS A 171 -7.61 4.91 -16.88
C CYS A 171 -7.30 5.49 -18.26
N TYR A 172 -6.20 6.21 -18.36
CA TYR A 172 -5.66 6.70 -19.61
C TYR A 172 -4.55 5.76 -20.07
N CYS A 173 -4.63 5.34 -21.32
CA CYS A 173 -3.67 4.43 -21.93
C CYS A 173 -2.90 5.16 -23.05
N ASP A 174 -1.58 5.00 -23.02
CA ASP A 174 -0.68 5.51 -24.06
C ASP A 174 0.13 4.36 -24.65
N ARG A 175 -0.04 4.14 -25.95
CA ARG A 175 0.71 3.20 -26.79
C ARG A 175 0.74 1.75 -26.29
N LEU A 176 -0.36 1.24 -25.73
CA LEU A 176 -0.43 -0.18 -25.37
C LEU A 176 -0.34 -1.02 -26.63
N LYS A 177 0.60 -1.97 -26.68
CA LYS A 177 0.77 -2.88 -27.82
C LYS A 177 -0.40 -3.88 -27.89
N LEU A 178 -1.17 -3.80 -28.98
CA LEU A 178 -2.39 -4.58 -29.16
C LEU A 178 -2.13 -6.08 -29.07
N SER A 179 -1.07 -6.57 -29.71
CA SER A 179 -0.74 -8.01 -29.69
C SER A 179 -0.41 -8.53 -28.27
N THR A 180 0.23 -7.71 -27.43
CA THR A 180 0.53 -8.06 -26.03
C THR A 180 -0.74 -8.01 -25.18
N LEU A 181 -1.60 -7.01 -25.42
CA LEU A 181 -2.89 -6.88 -24.75
C LEU A 181 -3.78 -8.10 -25.01
N LEU A 182 -3.93 -8.51 -26.28
CA LEU A 182 -4.72 -9.67 -26.68
C LEU A 182 -4.21 -10.98 -26.04
N LYS A 183 -2.88 -11.13 -25.92
CA LYS A 183 -2.27 -12.28 -25.24
C LYS A 183 -2.61 -12.32 -23.75
N GLN A 184 -2.51 -11.20 -23.03
CA GLN A 184 -2.79 -11.14 -21.60
C GLN A 184 -4.28 -11.42 -21.28
N PHE A 185 -5.19 -11.05 -22.17
CA PHE A 185 -6.60 -11.40 -22.03
C PHE A 185 -6.96 -12.79 -22.58
N ASN A 186 -5.95 -13.58 -22.97
CA ASN A 186 -6.12 -14.94 -23.51
C ASN A 186 -7.05 -14.99 -24.73
N LEU A 187 -7.04 -13.94 -25.55
CA LEU A 187 -7.81 -13.83 -26.78
C LEU A 187 -7.01 -14.45 -27.96
N ALA A 188 -6.62 -15.72 -27.80
CA ALA A 188 -5.73 -16.44 -28.70
C ALA A 188 -6.19 -16.53 -30.16
N ARG A 189 -7.45 -16.18 -30.45
CA ARG A 189 -8.02 -16.19 -31.83
C ARG A 189 -8.02 -14.80 -32.47
N ALA A 190 -7.65 -13.74 -31.71
CA ALA A 190 -7.58 -12.39 -32.25
C ALA A 190 -6.11 -12.04 -32.51
N GLU A 191 -5.77 -11.79 -33.74
CA GLU A 191 -4.48 -11.24 -34.14
C GLU A 191 -4.65 -9.76 -34.48
N GLY A 192 -3.72 -8.95 -34.02
CA GLY A 192 -3.74 -7.52 -34.30
C GLY A 192 -2.38 -6.91 -34.04
N GLU A 193 -1.98 -6.01 -34.92
CA GLU A 193 -0.81 -5.17 -34.75
C GLU A 193 -1.23 -3.72 -34.52
N GLY A 194 -0.36 -2.94 -33.89
CA GLY A 194 -0.58 -1.54 -33.61
C GLY A 194 -0.60 -1.20 -32.14
N ALA A 195 -0.88 0.06 -31.86
CA ALA A 195 -0.91 0.61 -30.50
C ALA A 195 -2.31 1.11 -30.15
N VAL A 196 -2.73 0.82 -28.93
CA VAL A 196 -3.99 1.29 -28.37
C VAL A 196 -3.71 2.53 -27.53
N ASN A 197 -4.43 3.61 -27.84
CA ASN A 197 -4.42 4.85 -27.09
C ASN A 197 -5.86 5.20 -26.72
N GLY A 198 -6.07 5.72 -25.52
CA GLY A 198 -7.41 6.12 -25.17
C GLY A 198 -7.69 6.22 -23.69
N ARG A 199 -8.98 6.22 -23.40
CA ARG A 199 -9.54 6.33 -22.07
C ARG A 199 -10.44 5.12 -21.82
N ILE A 200 -10.15 4.36 -20.78
CA ILE A 200 -10.90 3.18 -20.39
C ILE A 200 -11.61 3.49 -19.07
N PRO A 201 -12.95 3.58 -19.04
CA PRO A 201 -13.72 3.58 -17.80
C PRO A 201 -13.73 2.15 -17.23
N ILE A 202 -13.49 2.02 -15.92
CA ILE A 202 -13.47 0.74 -15.19
C ILE A 202 -14.47 0.82 -14.06
#